data_68e78297c99db8640a3cd30ab47901ac
#
_entry.id   68e78297c99db8640a3cd30ab47901ac
#
_cell.length_a   1.000
_cell.length_b   1.000
_cell.length_c   1.000
_cell.angle_alpha   90.00
_cell.angle_beta   90.00
_cell.angle_gamma   90.00
#
_symmetry.space_group_name_H-M   'P 1'
#
loop_
_entity.id
_entity.type
_entity.pdbx_description
1 polymer ?
#
loop_
_entity_poly.entity_id
_entity_poly.type
_entity_poly.pdbx_seq_one_letter_code
_entity_poly.pdbx_strand_id
1 'polypeptide(L)'
;MGCTTEFNKWEGITYDAANKKLYTAISSVEGAMENSHPSNDKGTENRIRVGKNSCGCVMEMVLDYKFSPFRSRMLTCGIPNTDPLTKAVDACVTDHIANPDNVAMISRFNQLIIGEDTVTGHQNDLIWIFDLPTGAMTRIASTPYGSETTSPYWFTVGDWDYMSYVIQHPYGESDQAMLIEAANSGICVFFCWIVVVEMQVVCALGELRVHI
;
A
#
# COMPACT_ATOMS: atom_id res chain seq x y z
N MET A 1 25.86 17.20 2.62
CA MET A 1 24.43 17.03 2.36
C MET A 1 23.89 16.15 3.47
N GLY A 2 22.94 16.66 4.28
CA GLY A 2 22.36 15.89 5.38
C GLY A 2 21.11 15.16 4.89
N CYS A 3 21.20 13.85 4.69
CA CYS A 3 20.02 13.01 4.53
C CYS A 3 19.50 12.65 5.92
N THR A 4 18.18 12.62 6.11
CA THR A 4 17.60 12.09 7.32
C THR A 4 17.68 10.57 7.32
N THR A 5 17.87 9.99 8.50
CA THR A 5 17.81 8.54 8.75
C THR A 5 16.57 8.16 9.55
N GLU A 6 15.62 9.10 9.69
CA GLU A 6 14.48 8.96 10.59
C GLU A 6 13.32 8.16 9.98
N PHE A 7 13.25 8.03 8.63
CA PHE A 7 12.19 7.23 8.01
C PHE A 7 12.39 5.74 8.24
N ASN A 8 11.30 5.07 8.56
CA ASN A 8 11.24 3.63 8.74
C ASN A 8 10.39 2.99 7.65
N LYS A 9 10.85 1.85 7.07
CA LYS A 9 10.11 1.09 6.05
C LYS A 9 9.49 1.98 4.95
N TRP A 10 10.31 2.78 4.32
CA TRP A 10 9.92 3.61 3.19
C TRP A 10 10.02 2.76 1.91
N GLU A 11 8.90 2.42 1.34
CA GLU A 11 8.77 1.48 0.23
C GLU A 11 8.42 2.18 -1.10
N GLY A 12 7.35 1.80 -1.76
CA GLY A 12 6.97 2.30 -3.08
C GLY A 12 6.76 3.81 -3.15
N ILE A 13 7.08 4.38 -4.32
CA ILE A 13 6.93 5.81 -4.61
C ILE A 13 6.32 6.01 -5.99
N THR A 14 5.44 7.00 -6.13
CA THR A 14 4.88 7.42 -7.41
C THR A 14 4.85 8.95 -7.52
N TYR A 15 4.86 9.44 -8.77
CA TYR A 15 4.90 10.87 -9.07
C TYR A 15 3.64 11.33 -9.81
N ASP A 16 2.99 12.35 -9.26
CA ASP A 16 1.93 13.10 -9.91
C ASP A 16 2.52 14.34 -10.61
N ALA A 17 2.71 14.20 -11.91
CA ALA A 17 3.32 15.26 -12.71
C ALA A 17 2.43 16.51 -12.82
N ALA A 18 1.11 16.33 -12.82
CA ALA A 18 0.16 17.43 -12.98
C ALA A 18 0.18 18.38 -11.76
N ASN A 19 0.29 17.81 -10.57
CA ASN A 19 0.24 18.55 -9.31
C ASN A 19 1.61 18.72 -8.64
N LYS A 20 2.69 18.19 -9.25
CA LYS A 20 4.05 18.16 -8.70
C LYS A 20 4.08 17.59 -7.28
N LYS A 21 3.53 16.41 -7.14
CA LYS A 21 3.48 15.69 -5.87
C LYS A 21 4.14 14.33 -5.99
N LEU A 22 4.75 13.89 -4.91
CA LEU A 22 5.16 12.51 -4.70
C LEU A 22 4.23 11.87 -3.67
N TYR A 23 3.89 10.62 -3.91
CA TYR A 23 3.22 9.79 -2.92
C TYR A 23 4.12 8.59 -2.64
N THR A 24 4.25 8.25 -1.37
CA THR A 24 5.09 7.13 -0.96
C THR A 24 4.43 6.32 0.13
N ALA A 25 4.62 5.01 0.05
CA ALA A 25 4.20 4.08 1.08
C ALA A 25 5.22 4.06 2.23
N ILE A 26 4.72 4.02 3.44
CA ILE A 26 5.48 3.80 4.67
C ILE A 26 4.80 2.65 5.39
N SER A 27 5.35 1.45 5.28
CA SER A 27 4.70 0.23 5.77
C SER A 27 4.50 0.24 7.29
N SER A 28 5.36 0.93 8.03
CA SER A 28 5.16 1.17 9.45
C SER A 28 5.72 2.52 9.87
N VAL A 29 4.97 3.25 10.68
CA VAL A 29 5.39 4.51 11.30
C VAL A 29 5.83 4.22 12.71
N GLU A 30 7.11 3.95 12.89
CA GLU A 30 7.71 3.55 14.17
C GLU A 30 9.19 3.90 14.24
N GLY A 31 9.80 3.57 15.36
CA GLY A 31 11.25 3.69 15.54
C GLY A 31 11.72 5.14 15.50
N ALA A 32 12.64 5.45 14.58
CA ALA A 32 13.21 6.79 14.47
C ALA A 32 12.21 7.87 14.03
N MET A 33 11.02 7.50 13.56
CA MET A 33 9.93 8.45 13.27
C MET A 33 9.19 8.91 14.53
N GLU A 34 9.28 8.14 15.62
CA GLU A 34 8.66 8.49 16.89
C GLU A 34 9.48 9.54 17.64
N ASN A 35 8.82 10.33 18.48
CA ASN A 35 9.51 11.33 19.28
C ASN A 35 10.46 10.67 20.28
N SER A 36 11.77 10.96 20.13
CA SER A 36 12.82 10.52 21.05
C SER A 36 12.93 8.99 21.23
N HIS A 37 12.80 8.23 20.15
CA HIS A 37 12.95 6.77 20.21
C HIS A 37 14.43 6.39 20.42
N PRO A 38 14.80 5.80 21.57
CA PRO A 38 16.20 5.68 22.00
C PRO A 38 17.04 4.73 21.15
N SER A 39 16.44 3.78 20.45
CA SER A 39 17.17 2.74 19.71
C SER A 39 17.48 3.14 18.28
N ASN A 40 16.65 3.94 17.64
CA ASN A 40 16.67 4.17 16.20
C ASN A 40 16.90 5.62 15.81
N ASP A 41 16.69 6.56 16.74
CA ASP A 41 17.03 7.96 16.54
C ASP A 41 18.54 8.15 16.65
N LYS A 42 19.23 7.89 15.56
CA LYS A 42 20.69 8.01 15.44
C LYS A 42 21.12 9.33 14.82
N GLY A 43 20.16 10.17 14.47
CA GLY A 43 20.40 11.51 13.95
C GLY A 43 20.72 12.50 15.05
N THR A 44 21.39 13.57 14.68
CA THR A 44 21.60 14.72 15.58
C THR A 44 20.36 15.61 15.67
N GLU A 45 19.41 15.45 14.77
CA GLU A 45 18.21 16.27 14.66
C GLU A 45 16.98 15.39 14.51
N ASN A 46 16.24 15.21 15.59
CA ASN A 46 14.94 14.54 15.60
C ASN A 46 13.89 15.49 14.97
N ARG A 47 13.77 15.45 13.63
CA ARG A 47 12.87 16.31 12.85
C ARG A 47 11.52 15.69 12.61
N ILE A 48 11.46 14.36 12.51
CA ILE A 48 10.21 13.61 12.38
C ILE A 48 9.75 13.22 13.78
N ARG A 49 8.53 13.62 14.13
CA ARG A 49 7.95 13.38 15.47
C ARG A 49 6.49 13.06 15.32
N VAL A 50 6.21 11.81 15.05
CA VAL A 50 4.85 11.31 14.82
C VAL A 50 4.51 10.23 15.83
N GLY A 51 3.23 10.00 16.04
CA GLY A 51 2.77 8.88 16.85
C GLY A 51 3.03 7.56 16.13
N LYS A 52 3.34 6.53 16.90
CA LYS A 52 3.50 5.16 16.39
C LYS A 52 2.23 4.70 15.69
N ASN A 53 2.39 4.15 14.48
CA ASN A 53 1.33 3.46 13.75
C ASN A 53 1.91 2.25 13.02
N SER A 54 1.72 1.07 13.59
CA SER A 54 2.21 -0.18 13.01
C SER A 54 1.51 -0.60 11.72
N CYS A 55 0.35 0.00 11.42
CA CYS A 55 -0.39 -0.27 10.19
C CYS A 55 0.04 0.61 9.01
N GLY A 56 1.01 1.49 9.23
CA GLY A 56 1.60 2.29 8.17
C GLY A 56 0.71 3.41 7.62
N CYS A 57 1.28 4.16 6.70
CA CYS A 57 0.63 5.31 6.05
C CYS A 57 1.11 5.48 4.62
N VAL A 58 0.32 6.13 3.80
CA VAL A 58 0.77 6.77 2.56
C VAL A 58 1.06 8.23 2.84
N MET A 59 2.23 8.71 2.47
CA MET A 59 2.65 10.10 2.63
C MET A 59 2.58 10.86 1.31
N GLU A 60 2.04 12.07 1.34
CA GLU A 60 2.08 13.04 0.25
C GLU A 60 3.23 14.04 0.49
N MET A 61 4.01 14.31 -0.54
CA MET A 61 5.02 15.37 -0.56
C MET A 61 4.75 16.34 -1.69
N VAL A 62 4.68 17.63 -1.39
CA VAL A 62 4.55 18.70 -2.39
C VAL A 62 5.94 19.16 -2.79
N LEU A 63 6.20 19.22 -4.09
CA LEU A 63 7.50 19.60 -4.65
C LEU A 63 7.50 21.07 -5.08
N ASP A 64 8.63 21.74 -4.89
CA ASP A 64 8.89 23.06 -5.42
C ASP A 64 9.26 23.02 -6.92
N TYR A 65 9.65 24.18 -7.46
CA TYR A 65 10.06 24.28 -8.87
C TYR A 65 11.36 23.57 -9.21
N LYS A 66 12.16 23.20 -8.20
CA LYS A 66 13.39 22.40 -8.33
C LYS A 66 13.19 20.92 -8.04
N PHE A 67 11.93 20.50 -7.90
CA PHE A 67 11.55 19.14 -7.50
C PHE A 67 12.05 18.74 -6.10
N SER A 68 12.24 19.72 -5.21
CA SER A 68 12.57 19.47 -3.81
C SER A 68 11.30 19.43 -2.96
N PRO A 69 11.11 18.41 -2.12
CA PRO A 69 9.99 18.40 -1.18
C PRO A 69 10.09 19.56 -0.18
N PHE A 70 9.06 20.37 -0.07
CA PHE A 70 9.01 21.47 0.89
C PHE A 70 7.88 21.33 1.91
N ARG A 71 6.94 20.46 1.66
CA ARG A 71 5.84 20.13 2.58
C ARG A 71 5.47 18.68 2.40
N SER A 72 5.27 17.98 3.52
CA SER A 72 4.78 16.61 3.56
C SER A 72 3.66 16.44 4.58
N ARG A 73 2.79 15.47 4.35
CA ARG A 73 1.75 15.06 5.29
C ARG A 73 1.43 13.56 5.11
N MET A 74 0.97 12.93 6.16
CA MET A 74 0.32 11.62 6.03
C MET A 74 -1.02 11.83 5.32
N LEU A 75 -1.19 11.17 4.18
CA LEU A 75 -2.38 11.29 3.33
C LEU A 75 -3.51 10.43 3.86
N THR A 76 -3.21 9.15 4.05
CA THR A 76 -4.08 8.15 4.65
C THR A 76 -3.24 7.17 5.45
N CYS A 77 -3.80 6.61 6.50
CA CYS A 77 -3.11 5.66 7.39
C CYS A 77 -3.99 4.48 7.71
N GLY A 78 -3.37 3.34 7.94
CA GLY A 78 -4.02 2.21 8.56
C GLY A 78 -4.40 2.51 10.01
N ILE A 79 -5.33 1.74 10.56
CA ILE A 79 -5.81 1.88 11.93
C ILE A 79 -5.51 0.59 12.69
N PRO A 80 -4.67 0.62 13.73
CA PRO A 80 -4.43 -0.55 14.58
C PRO A 80 -5.72 -1.04 15.26
N ASN A 81 -5.96 -2.34 15.20
CA ASN A 81 -7.06 -2.96 15.93
C ASN A 81 -6.84 -2.90 17.45
N THR A 82 -7.88 -2.52 18.17
CA THR A 82 -7.89 -2.45 19.64
C THR A 82 -8.60 -3.63 20.29
N ASP A 83 -9.48 -4.33 19.57
CA ASP A 83 -10.12 -5.54 20.04
C ASP A 83 -9.15 -6.73 20.00
N PRO A 84 -8.87 -7.39 21.14
CA PRO A 84 -7.88 -8.47 21.20
C PRO A 84 -8.19 -9.68 20.30
N LEU A 85 -9.47 -10.00 20.10
CA LEU A 85 -9.88 -11.15 19.29
C LEU A 85 -9.66 -10.89 17.82
N THR A 86 -10.09 -9.74 17.33
CA THR A 86 -9.87 -9.33 15.95
C THR A 86 -8.39 -9.12 15.66
N LYS A 87 -7.68 -8.49 16.60
CA LYS A 87 -6.23 -8.22 16.48
C LYS A 87 -5.39 -9.49 16.38
N ALA A 88 -5.85 -10.61 16.90
CA ALA A 88 -5.13 -11.88 16.79
C ALA A 88 -5.08 -12.40 15.34
N VAL A 89 -6.01 -11.94 14.53
CA VAL A 89 -6.19 -12.34 13.12
C VAL A 89 -5.75 -11.21 12.18
N ASP A 90 -6.32 -10.02 12.40
CA ASP A 90 -6.04 -8.80 11.66
C ASP A 90 -5.57 -7.73 12.65
N ALA A 91 -4.28 -7.44 12.69
CA ALA A 91 -3.74 -6.42 13.59
C ALA A 91 -4.15 -4.99 13.20
N CYS A 92 -4.64 -4.81 12.00
CA CYS A 92 -5.18 -3.56 11.47
C CYS A 92 -6.67 -3.71 11.13
N VAL A 93 -7.39 -2.61 11.15
CA VAL A 93 -8.82 -2.58 10.81
C VAL A 93 -8.99 -2.82 9.31
N THR A 94 -9.78 -3.82 8.95
CA THR A 94 -9.91 -4.32 7.57
C THR A 94 -10.62 -3.36 6.59
N ASP A 95 -11.22 -2.28 7.09
CA ASP A 95 -11.79 -1.22 6.25
C ASP A 95 -10.81 -0.07 5.96
N HIS A 96 -9.54 -0.21 6.40
CA HIS A 96 -8.43 0.70 6.18
C HIS A 96 -7.22 -0.06 5.65
N ILE A 97 -6.26 0.66 5.08
CA ILE A 97 -5.01 0.05 4.62
C ILE A 97 -4.22 -0.57 5.78
N ALA A 98 -3.45 -1.61 5.47
CA ALA A 98 -2.47 -2.18 6.38
C ALA A 98 -1.13 -2.31 5.66
N ASN A 99 -0.07 -1.82 6.32
CA ASN A 99 1.31 -1.94 5.83
C ASN A 99 1.44 -1.64 4.33
N PRO A 100 1.04 -0.44 3.86
CA PRO A 100 1.14 -0.11 2.45
C PRO A 100 2.59 -0.21 1.99
N ASP A 101 2.79 -0.88 0.86
CA ASP A 101 4.11 -1.13 0.30
C ASP A 101 4.27 -0.47 -1.07
N ASN A 102 3.34 -0.71 -1.97
CA ASN A 102 3.40 -0.21 -3.33
C ASN A 102 2.31 0.83 -3.58
N VAL A 103 2.67 1.89 -4.31
CA VAL A 103 1.74 2.93 -4.73
C VAL A 103 1.92 3.26 -6.21
N ALA A 104 0.82 3.48 -6.91
CA ALA A 104 0.83 3.93 -8.30
C ALA A 104 -0.19 5.05 -8.53
N MET A 105 0.19 6.09 -9.28
CA MET A 105 -0.68 7.22 -9.60
C MET A 105 -1.49 6.93 -10.87
N ILE A 106 -2.80 7.09 -10.79
CA ILE A 106 -3.70 7.12 -11.94
C ILE A 106 -4.04 8.60 -12.23
N SER A 107 -3.15 9.27 -12.96
CA SER A 107 -3.26 10.72 -13.19
C SER A 107 -4.58 11.13 -13.85
N ARG A 108 -5.13 10.30 -14.73
CA ARG A 108 -6.39 10.56 -15.44
C ARG A 108 -7.57 10.74 -14.48
N PHE A 109 -7.57 10.03 -13.36
CA PHE A 109 -8.68 10.00 -12.40
C PHE A 109 -8.35 10.70 -11.08
N ASN A 110 -7.14 11.23 -10.90
CA ASN A 110 -6.65 11.75 -9.62
C ASN A 110 -6.78 10.71 -8.49
N GLN A 111 -6.37 9.48 -8.76
CA GLN A 111 -6.47 8.36 -7.84
C GLN A 111 -5.12 7.71 -7.62
N LEU A 112 -4.95 7.08 -6.47
CA LEU A 112 -3.81 6.21 -6.17
C LEU A 112 -4.28 4.77 -6.08
N ILE A 113 -3.50 3.86 -6.66
CA ILE A 113 -3.53 2.45 -6.31
C ILE A 113 -2.59 2.27 -5.13
N ILE A 114 -3.03 1.55 -4.11
CA ILE A 114 -2.23 1.22 -2.92
C ILE A 114 -2.28 -0.29 -2.74
N GLY A 115 -1.12 -0.93 -2.77
CA GLY A 115 -0.94 -2.36 -2.48
C GLY A 115 -0.36 -2.55 -1.08
N GLU A 116 -0.71 -3.65 -0.45
CA GLU A 116 -0.27 -4.04 0.88
C GLU A 116 0.82 -5.12 0.81
N ASP A 117 1.73 -5.08 1.79
CA ASP A 117 2.65 -6.17 2.16
C ASP A 117 2.57 -6.32 3.67
N THR A 118 1.65 -7.15 4.12
CA THR A 118 1.39 -7.28 5.54
C THR A 118 1.47 -8.74 6.00
N VAL A 119 2.28 -8.99 7.02
CA VAL A 119 2.40 -10.32 7.64
C VAL A 119 1.28 -10.55 8.67
N THR A 120 0.86 -9.50 9.36
CA THR A 120 -0.09 -9.59 10.49
C THR A 120 -1.16 -8.50 10.47
N GLY A 121 -1.03 -7.50 9.61
CA GLY A 121 -1.99 -6.39 9.53
C GLY A 121 -3.35 -6.84 9.05
N HIS A 122 -3.38 -7.55 7.92
CA HIS A 122 -4.53 -8.28 7.39
C HIS A 122 -4.12 -9.72 7.10
N GLN A 123 -5.05 -10.67 7.18
CA GLN A 123 -4.81 -12.06 6.76
C GLN A 123 -4.55 -12.19 5.26
N ASN A 124 -5.23 -11.36 4.50
CA ASN A 124 -5.16 -11.32 3.05
C ASN A 124 -4.79 -9.91 2.65
N ASP A 125 -3.74 -9.75 1.90
CA ASP A 125 -3.36 -8.45 1.39
C ASP A 125 -4.40 -7.90 0.43
N LEU A 126 -4.56 -6.60 0.45
CA LEU A 126 -5.59 -5.88 -0.27
C LEU A 126 -4.97 -4.89 -1.25
N ILE A 127 -5.72 -4.64 -2.32
CA ILE A 127 -5.44 -3.53 -3.23
C ILE A 127 -6.58 -2.53 -3.12
N TRP A 128 -6.19 -1.27 -2.97
CA TRP A 128 -7.09 -0.15 -2.77
C TRP A 128 -6.97 0.88 -3.87
N ILE A 129 -8.07 1.54 -4.18
CA ILE A 129 -8.09 2.82 -4.87
C ILE A 129 -8.39 3.90 -3.85
N PHE A 130 -7.52 4.91 -3.79
CA PHE A 130 -7.71 6.11 -2.98
C PHE A 130 -8.01 7.29 -3.89
N ASP A 131 -9.17 7.89 -3.75
CA ASP A 131 -9.59 9.07 -4.50
C ASP A 131 -9.04 10.34 -3.84
N LEU A 132 -8.10 11.01 -4.49
CA LEU A 132 -7.39 12.17 -3.94
C LEU A 132 -8.31 13.37 -3.64
N PRO A 133 -9.31 13.69 -4.50
CA PRO A 133 -10.22 14.79 -4.25
C PRO A 133 -11.13 14.59 -3.04
N THR A 134 -11.66 13.39 -2.83
CA THR A 134 -12.66 13.12 -1.81
C THR A 134 -12.08 12.46 -0.55
N GLY A 135 -10.91 11.83 -0.67
CA GLY A 135 -10.33 10.97 0.37
C GLY A 135 -11.05 9.63 0.52
N ALA A 136 -11.94 9.29 -0.40
CA ALA A 136 -12.62 7.99 -0.38
C ALA A 136 -11.65 6.86 -0.71
N MET A 137 -11.81 5.74 -0.03
CA MET A 137 -11.02 4.54 -0.24
C MET A 137 -11.93 3.37 -0.61
N THR A 138 -11.57 2.65 -1.67
CA THR A 138 -12.33 1.52 -2.18
C THR A 138 -11.40 0.32 -2.30
N ARG A 139 -11.76 -0.79 -1.68
CA ARG A 139 -11.09 -2.08 -1.86
C ARG A 139 -11.47 -2.63 -3.23
N ILE A 140 -10.48 -2.96 -4.05
CA ILE A 140 -10.71 -3.47 -5.42
C ILE A 140 -10.25 -4.90 -5.61
N ALA A 141 -9.33 -5.39 -4.77
CA ALA A 141 -8.90 -6.79 -4.80
C ALA A 141 -8.53 -7.26 -3.40
N SER A 142 -8.64 -8.57 -3.21
CA SER A 142 -8.11 -9.31 -2.06
C SER A 142 -7.32 -10.49 -2.60
N THR A 143 -6.16 -10.73 -2.05
CA THR A 143 -5.25 -11.78 -2.47
C THR A 143 -5.38 -13.03 -1.61
N PRO A 144 -4.77 -14.16 -1.99
CA PRO A 144 -4.71 -15.33 -1.12
C PRO A 144 -4.04 -15.03 0.23
N TYR A 145 -4.37 -15.82 1.23
CA TYR A 145 -3.78 -15.72 2.57
C TYR A 145 -2.24 -15.65 2.52
N GLY A 146 -1.68 -14.70 3.25
CA GLY A 146 -0.23 -14.55 3.43
C GLY A 146 0.54 -14.19 2.15
N SER A 147 -0.14 -13.77 1.09
CA SER A 147 0.52 -13.23 -0.10
C SER A 147 0.83 -11.75 0.06
N GLU A 148 1.72 -11.26 -0.79
CA GLU A 148 2.05 -9.85 -0.92
C GLU A 148 1.52 -9.30 -2.24
N THR A 149 1.00 -8.07 -2.24
CA THR A 149 0.64 -7.35 -3.46
C THR A 149 1.77 -6.42 -3.88
N THR A 150 2.25 -6.55 -5.09
CA THR A 150 3.38 -5.74 -5.55
C THR A 150 3.18 -5.24 -6.98
N SER A 151 3.96 -4.21 -7.33
CA SER A 151 4.03 -3.64 -8.68
C SER A 151 2.69 -3.26 -9.31
N PRO A 152 1.78 -2.59 -8.59
CA PRO A 152 0.56 -2.12 -9.21
C PRO A 152 0.90 -1.12 -10.34
N TYR A 153 0.29 -1.32 -11.48
CA TYR A 153 0.52 -0.46 -12.64
C TYR A 153 -0.78 -0.24 -13.40
N TRP A 154 -1.02 1.01 -13.81
CA TRP A 154 -2.16 1.41 -14.62
C TRP A 154 -1.71 1.78 -16.02
N PHE A 155 -2.43 1.30 -17.02
CA PHE A 155 -2.16 1.63 -18.42
C PHE A 155 -3.43 1.61 -19.28
N THR A 156 -3.40 2.32 -20.40
CA THR A 156 -4.51 2.41 -21.33
C THR A 156 -4.10 1.79 -22.67
N VAL A 157 -4.95 0.96 -23.24
CA VAL A 157 -4.79 0.39 -24.59
C VAL A 157 -6.05 0.68 -25.41
N GLY A 158 -5.93 1.52 -26.39
CA GLY A 158 -7.10 2.02 -27.14
C GLY A 158 -8.02 2.82 -26.22
N ASP A 159 -9.27 2.40 -26.13
CA ASP A 159 -10.30 3.03 -25.29
C ASP A 159 -10.46 2.35 -23.92
N TRP A 160 -9.63 1.36 -23.62
CA TRP A 160 -9.73 0.54 -22.42
C TRP A 160 -8.64 0.85 -21.43
N ASP A 161 -9.00 0.90 -20.16
CA ASP A 161 -8.08 1.06 -19.06
C ASP A 161 -7.85 -0.28 -18.37
N TYR A 162 -6.59 -0.54 -18.04
CA TYR A 162 -6.14 -1.79 -17.43
C TYR A 162 -5.34 -1.51 -16.17
N MET A 163 -5.47 -2.39 -15.21
CA MET A 163 -4.59 -2.45 -14.06
C MET A 163 -3.90 -3.82 -14.05
N SER A 164 -2.61 -3.81 -13.81
CA SER A 164 -1.85 -5.04 -13.52
C SER A 164 -1.23 -4.94 -12.14
N TYR A 165 -1.08 -6.06 -11.49
CA TYR A 165 -0.33 -6.22 -10.24
C TYR A 165 0.19 -7.63 -10.12
N VAL A 166 1.13 -7.84 -9.23
CA VAL A 166 1.71 -9.15 -8.95
C VAL A 166 1.26 -9.61 -7.57
N ILE A 167 0.93 -10.88 -7.46
CA ILE A 167 0.72 -11.57 -6.18
C ILE A 167 1.95 -12.40 -5.91
N GLN A 168 2.71 -12.07 -4.87
CA GLN A 168 3.89 -12.83 -4.47
C GLN A 168 3.52 -13.85 -3.39
N HIS A 169 4.28 -14.94 -3.35
CA HIS A 169 4.25 -16.02 -2.37
C HIS A 169 2.86 -16.28 -1.73
N PRO A 170 1.83 -16.59 -2.54
CA PRO A 170 0.52 -16.94 -2.01
C PRO A 170 0.66 -18.08 -0.98
N TYR A 171 -0.07 -17.96 0.12
CA TYR A 171 0.03 -18.79 1.34
C TYR A 171 1.29 -18.56 2.19
N GLY A 172 2.08 -17.51 1.91
CA GLY A 172 3.22 -17.08 2.71
C GLY A 172 4.51 -17.85 2.43
N GLU A 173 5.64 -17.23 2.70
CA GLU A 173 6.96 -17.84 2.53
C GLU A 173 7.28 -18.89 3.61
N SER A 174 6.66 -18.77 4.77
CA SER A 174 6.96 -19.59 5.95
C SER A 174 5.98 -20.73 6.18
N ASP A 175 4.84 -20.76 5.50
CA ASP A 175 3.85 -21.82 5.68
C ASP A 175 4.01 -22.95 4.66
N GLN A 176 5.09 -23.73 4.82
CA GLN A 176 5.39 -24.87 3.98
C GLN A 176 4.28 -25.93 4.00
N ALA A 177 3.54 -26.06 5.10
CA ALA A 177 2.47 -27.06 5.22
C ALA A 177 1.29 -26.69 4.31
N MET A 178 0.87 -25.43 4.29
CA MET A 178 -0.19 -24.98 3.40
C MET A 178 0.21 -25.03 1.92
N LEU A 179 1.46 -24.70 1.59
CA LEU A 179 1.98 -24.85 0.23
C LEU A 179 1.94 -26.30 -0.27
N ILE A 180 2.32 -27.25 0.59
CA ILE A 180 2.27 -28.68 0.29
C ILE A 180 0.81 -29.16 0.12
N GLU A 181 -0.08 -28.72 0.98
CA GLU A 181 -1.51 -29.06 0.90
C GLU A 181 -2.14 -28.52 -0.39
N ALA A 182 -1.87 -27.26 -0.73
CA ALA A 182 -2.33 -26.66 -1.97
C ALA A 182 -1.79 -27.38 -3.21
N ALA A 183 -0.52 -27.76 -3.23
CA ALA A 183 0.09 -28.53 -4.30
C ALA A 183 -0.55 -29.92 -4.43
N ASN A 184 -0.81 -30.60 -3.32
CA ASN A 184 -1.43 -31.93 -3.30
C ASN A 184 -2.91 -31.91 -3.72
N SER A 185 -3.61 -30.82 -3.52
CA SER A 185 -5.00 -30.61 -3.96
C SER A 185 -5.13 -30.26 -5.44
N GLY A 186 -4.03 -30.22 -6.18
CA GLY A 186 -4.01 -29.88 -7.61
C GLY A 186 -4.17 -28.38 -7.89
N ILE A 187 -4.09 -27.54 -6.87
CA ILE A 187 -4.05 -26.09 -7.03
C ILE A 187 -2.64 -25.73 -7.54
N CYS A 188 -2.58 -25.07 -8.69
CA CYS A 188 -1.32 -24.57 -9.24
C CYS A 188 -0.78 -23.47 -8.32
N VAL A 189 0.23 -23.77 -7.53
CA VAL A 189 0.91 -22.78 -6.68
C VAL A 189 2.03 -22.16 -7.51
N PHE A 190 1.80 -20.98 -8.04
CA PHE A 190 2.87 -20.18 -8.63
C PHE A 190 3.44 -19.26 -7.57
N PHE A 191 4.74 -19.15 -7.49
CA PHE A 191 5.43 -18.23 -6.59
C PHE A 191 5.21 -16.74 -6.94
N CYS A 192 4.64 -16.48 -8.12
CA CYS A 192 4.34 -15.12 -8.57
C CYS A 192 3.18 -15.18 -9.57
N TRP A 193 2.14 -14.38 -9.33
CA TRP A 193 1.00 -14.24 -10.23
C TRP A 193 0.96 -12.82 -10.78
N ILE A 194 0.88 -12.69 -12.10
CA ILE A 194 0.58 -11.42 -12.75
C ILE A 194 -0.91 -11.42 -13.04
N VAL A 195 -1.62 -10.47 -12.42
CA VAL A 195 -3.05 -10.27 -12.64
C VAL A 195 -3.22 -9.03 -13.51
N VAL A 196 -3.95 -9.19 -14.61
CA VAL A 196 -4.36 -8.06 -15.46
C VAL A 196 -5.87 -7.96 -15.36
N VAL A 197 -6.35 -6.81 -14.89
CA VAL A 197 -7.77 -6.55 -14.73
C VAL A 197 -8.18 -5.48 -15.73
N GLU A 198 -9.14 -5.80 -16.58
CA GLU A 198 -9.80 -4.83 -17.43
C GLU A 198 -10.80 -4.04 -16.58
N MET A 199 -10.64 -2.72 -16.55
CA MET A 199 -11.51 -1.85 -15.76
C MET A 199 -12.35 -0.99 -16.69
N GLN A 200 -13.65 -1.27 -16.77
CA GLN A 200 -14.61 -0.34 -17.37
C GLN A 200 -14.99 0.73 -16.35
N VAL A 201 -14.48 1.94 -16.54
CA VAL A 201 -14.98 3.10 -15.80
C VAL A 201 -16.23 3.60 -16.51
N VAL A 202 -17.40 3.16 -16.05
CA VAL A 202 -18.66 3.79 -16.44
C VAL A 202 -18.75 5.11 -15.70
N CYS A 203 -18.42 6.20 -16.39
CA CYS A 203 -18.67 7.56 -15.95
C CYS A 203 -20.18 7.87 -15.97
N ALA A 204 -20.94 7.27 -15.10
CA ALA A 204 -22.24 7.70 -14.58
C ALA A 204 -22.72 6.66 -13.55
N LEU A 205 -22.77 7.03 -12.29
CA LEU A 205 -23.35 6.25 -11.21
C LEU A 205 -22.52 5.06 -10.66
N GLY A 206 -21.28 5.31 -10.26
CA GLY A 206 -20.70 4.60 -9.09
C GLY A 206 -20.54 3.08 -9.14
N GLU A 207 -20.61 2.41 -10.27
CA GLU A 207 -20.36 0.98 -10.36
C GLU A 207 -19.06 0.66 -11.09
N LEU A 208 -18.09 0.14 -10.34
CA LEU A 208 -16.92 -0.52 -10.88
C LEU A 208 -17.31 -1.95 -11.27
N ARG A 209 -17.24 -2.30 -12.56
CA ARG A 209 -17.40 -3.69 -12.99
C ARG A 209 -16.02 -4.27 -13.28
N VAL A 210 -15.66 -5.28 -12.51
CA VAL A 210 -14.45 -6.07 -12.71
C VAL A 210 -14.84 -7.32 -13.50
N HIS A 211 -14.26 -7.50 -14.68
CA HIS A 211 -14.31 -8.77 -15.39
C HIS A 211 -12.98 -9.49 -15.18
N ILE A 212 -13.04 -10.70 -14.64
CA ILE A 212 -11.90 -11.61 -14.44
C ILE A 212 -11.84 -12.56 -15.63
#